data_aa0d367e5919027d732412dd6e87f3a8
#
_entry.id   aa0d367e5919027d732412dd6e87f3a8
#
_cell.length_a   1.000
_cell.length_b   1.000
_cell.length_c   1.000
_cell.angle_alpha   90.00
_cell.angle_beta   90.00
_cell.angle_gamma   90.00
#
_symmetry.space_group_name_H-M   'P 1'
#
loop_
_entity.id
_entity.type
_entity.pdbx_description
1 polymer ?
#
loop_
_entity_poly.entity_id
_entity_poly.type
_entity_poly.pdbx_seq_one_letter_code
_entity_poly.pdbx_strand_id
1 'polypeptide(L)'
;MAEITDIVNEFIRDEIEEFLEREDERERAIATFAGVTPDMQAIAAALIDGDHHEVDALTKAALDAGTGALVVMDDGLIAGMGIVGIKFRENFIFVPEVLACARAMKAGMAYIEPILSASGIEPIGTVIMGTVKGDLHDIGKNLCIMMLRGAGFVVHDLGVDTSEDEFMDAVEEHGAPLLGMSALLTTTMPNMGKTIEAFIDADLREDVKIMVGGAPVTQEFADDMGADGYGKDAMACVSLAKDLLEEMKAESNLNV
;
A
#
# COMPACT_ATOMS: atom_id res chain seq x y z
N MET A 1 -28.02 -10.39 -15.46
CA MET A 1 -27.31 -9.26 -14.81
C MET A 1 -27.61 -9.20 -13.32
N ALA A 2 -28.87 -9.29 -12.85
CA ALA A 2 -29.17 -9.35 -11.41
C ALA A 2 -28.50 -10.56 -10.71
N GLU A 3 -28.51 -11.74 -11.34
CA GLU A 3 -27.90 -12.96 -10.78
C GLU A 3 -26.38 -12.85 -10.57
N ILE A 4 -25.64 -12.15 -11.44
CA ILE A 4 -24.19 -11.98 -11.28
C ILE A 4 -23.90 -11.00 -10.13
N THR A 5 -24.70 -9.95 -10.00
CA THR A 5 -24.60 -8.98 -8.89
C THR A 5 -24.82 -9.65 -7.54
N ASP A 6 -25.84 -10.53 -7.47
CA ASP A 6 -26.16 -11.23 -6.22
C ASP A 6 -25.06 -12.24 -5.87
N ILE A 7 -24.50 -12.96 -6.86
CA ILE A 7 -23.41 -13.92 -6.67
C ILE A 7 -22.12 -13.19 -6.20
N VAL A 8 -21.76 -12.06 -6.81
CA VAL A 8 -20.55 -11.32 -6.42
C VAL A 8 -20.73 -10.68 -5.05
N ASN A 9 -21.90 -10.13 -4.75
CA ASN A 9 -22.22 -9.60 -3.41
C ASN A 9 -22.23 -10.70 -2.35
N GLU A 10 -22.77 -11.88 -2.68
CA GLU A 10 -22.78 -13.04 -1.79
C GLU A 10 -21.36 -13.57 -1.57
N PHE A 11 -20.55 -13.69 -2.64
CA PHE A 11 -19.15 -14.10 -2.57
C PHE A 11 -18.32 -13.13 -1.69
N ILE A 12 -18.38 -11.82 -1.93
CA ILE A 12 -17.65 -10.84 -1.15
C ILE A 12 -18.15 -10.83 0.31
N ARG A 13 -19.47 -10.94 0.52
CA ARG A 13 -20.05 -10.97 1.86
C ARG A 13 -19.66 -12.24 2.60
N ASP A 14 -19.79 -13.41 1.97
CA ASP A 14 -19.46 -14.70 2.58
C ASP A 14 -17.97 -14.79 2.90
N GLU A 15 -17.09 -14.35 2.01
CA GLU A 15 -15.66 -14.23 2.23
C GLU A 15 -15.33 -13.33 3.44
N ILE A 16 -16.02 -12.19 3.58
CA ILE A 16 -15.83 -11.25 4.70
C ILE A 16 -16.46 -11.80 5.98
N GLU A 17 -17.66 -12.41 5.92
CA GLU A 17 -18.36 -12.91 7.10
C GLU A 17 -17.70 -14.15 7.72
N GLU A 18 -17.11 -15.02 6.89
CA GLU A 18 -16.44 -16.21 7.37
C GLU A 18 -15.09 -15.92 8.06
N PHE A 19 -14.43 -14.80 7.71
CA PHE A 19 -13.02 -14.60 8.01
C PHE A 19 -12.71 -13.50 9.04
N LEU A 20 -13.65 -12.66 9.44
CA LEU A 20 -13.37 -11.56 10.37
C LEU A 20 -13.93 -11.84 11.77
N GLU A 21 -13.05 -12.18 12.70
CA GLU A 21 -13.36 -12.23 14.13
C GLU A 21 -13.54 -10.82 14.75
N ARG A 22 -13.05 -9.77 14.06
CA ARG A 22 -13.12 -8.38 14.53
C ARG A 22 -14.25 -7.65 13.82
N GLU A 23 -15.28 -7.31 14.60
CA GLU A 23 -16.51 -6.66 14.13
C GLU A 23 -16.26 -5.32 13.41
N ASP A 24 -15.29 -4.53 13.91
CA ASP A 24 -14.89 -3.24 13.33
C ASP A 24 -14.25 -3.36 11.92
N GLU A 25 -13.46 -4.39 11.67
CA GLU A 25 -12.83 -4.62 10.38
C GLU A 25 -13.80 -5.20 9.35
N ARG A 26 -14.69 -6.08 9.81
CA ARG A 26 -15.79 -6.62 9.01
C ARG A 26 -16.69 -5.50 8.52
N GLU A 27 -17.12 -4.59 9.41
CA GLU A 27 -17.94 -3.44 9.04
C GLU A 27 -17.24 -2.54 8.02
N ARG A 28 -15.95 -2.28 8.18
CA ARG A 28 -15.16 -1.49 7.21
C ARG A 28 -15.07 -2.18 5.85
N ALA A 29 -14.82 -3.49 5.81
CA ALA A 29 -14.74 -4.24 4.56
C ALA A 29 -16.08 -4.26 3.82
N ILE A 30 -17.19 -4.46 4.54
CA ILE A 30 -18.55 -4.39 3.97
C ILE A 30 -18.84 -2.97 3.47
N ALA A 31 -18.47 -1.94 4.24
CA ALA A 31 -18.68 -0.54 3.86
C ALA A 31 -17.91 -0.17 2.59
N THR A 32 -16.73 -0.74 2.36
CA THR A 32 -15.93 -0.51 1.15
C THR A 32 -16.70 -0.88 -0.13
N PHE A 33 -17.54 -1.92 -0.08
CA PHE A 33 -18.35 -2.35 -1.23
C PHE A 33 -19.80 -1.85 -1.21
N ALA A 34 -20.20 -1.09 -0.16
CA ALA A 34 -21.55 -0.54 -0.06
C ALA A 34 -21.77 0.53 -1.16
N GLY A 35 -22.62 0.22 -2.13
CA GLY A 35 -22.91 1.11 -3.26
C GLY A 35 -21.96 0.99 -4.46
N VAL A 36 -20.97 0.12 -4.40
CA VAL A 36 -20.08 -0.20 -5.52
C VAL A 36 -20.86 -0.91 -6.62
N THR A 37 -20.63 -0.53 -7.89
CA THR A 37 -21.33 -1.11 -9.02
C THR A 37 -20.95 -2.58 -9.26
N PRO A 38 -21.82 -3.40 -9.89
CA PRO A 38 -21.52 -4.81 -10.17
C PRO A 38 -20.23 -5.01 -10.96
N ASP A 39 -19.93 -4.12 -11.92
CA ASP A 39 -18.73 -4.22 -12.75
C ASP A 39 -17.46 -4.00 -11.91
N MET A 40 -17.49 -3.07 -10.95
CA MET A 40 -16.36 -2.83 -10.02
C MET A 40 -16.20 -3.99 -9.04
N GLN A 41 -17.32 -4.55 -8.56
CA GLN A 41 -17.27 -5.75 -7.71
C GLN A 41 -16.70 -6.95 -8.46
N ALA A 42 -17.00 -7.11 -9.76
CA ALA A 42 -16.42 -8.17 -10.59
C ALA A 42 -14.90 -8.00 -10.76
N ILE A 43 -14.42 -6.76 -10.95
CA ILE A 43 -12.99 -6.46 -10.98
C ILE A 43 -12.32 -6.80 -9.63
N ALA A 44 -12.94 -6.40 -8.52
CA ALA A 44 -12.43 -6.70 -7.18
C ALA A 44 -12.37 -8.22 -6.92
N ALA A 45 -13.40 -8.97 -7.29
CA ALA A 45 -13.44 -10.43 -7.14
C ALA A 45 -12.33 -11.11 -7.97
N ALA A 46 -12.18 -10.75 -9.25
CA ALA A 46 -11.12 -11.29 -10.09
C ALA A 46 -9.72 -10.97 -9.57
N LEU A 47 -9.54 -9.78 -8.96
CA LEU A 47 -8.29 -9.39 -8.32
C LEU A 47 -8.01 -10.23 -7.06
N ILE A 48 -9.01 -10.45 -6.20
CA ILE A 48 -8.91 -11.28 -4.98
C ILE A 48 -8.53 -12.72 -5.34
N ASP A 49 -9.06 -13.25 -6.46
CA ASP A 49 -8.72 -14.57 -6.99
C ASP A 49 -7.33 -14.62 -7.65
N GLY A 50 -6.68 -13.46 -7.85
CA GLY A 50 -5.39 -13.35 -8.52
C GLY A 50 -5.44 -13.60 -10.03
N ASP A 51 -6.63 -13.55 -10.64
CA ASP A 51 -6.82 -13.73 -12.08
C ASP A 51 -6.51 -12.45 -12.85
N HIS A 52 -5.24 -12.30 -13.23
CA HIS A 52 -4.77 -11.14 -13.95
C HIS A 52 -5.33 -11.02 -15.37
N HIS A 53 -5.76 -12.12 -16.01
CA HIS A 53 -6.39 -12.08 -17.33
C HIS A 53 -7.82 -11.54 -17.25
N GLU A 54 -8.57 -11.94 -16.23
CA GLU A 54 -9.92 -11.46 -16.01
C GLU A 54 -9.91 -10.00 -15.58
N VAL A 55 -9.00 -9.59 -14.68
CA VAL A 55 -8.83 -8.18 -14.30
C VAL A 55 -8.48 -7.31 -15.50
N ASP A 56 -7.56 -7.77 -16.38
CA ASP A 56 -7.22 -7.06 -17.64
C ASP A 56 -8.47 -6.84 -18.50
N ALA A 57 -9.24 -7.89 -18.74
CA ALA A 57 -10.43 -7.86 -19.58
C ALA A 57 -11.53 -6.96 -19.00
N LEU A 58 -11.84 -7.10 -17.71
CA LEU A 58 -12.88 -6.34 -17.02
C LEU A 58 -12.53 -4.86 -16.90
N THR A 59 -11.27 -4.56 -16.53
CA THR A 59 -10.80 -3.17 -16.45
C THR A 59 -10.92 -2.46 -17.79
N LYS A 60 -10.46 -3.12 -18.87
CA LYS A 60 -10.58 -2.57 -20.22
C LYS A 60 -12.04 -2.36 -20.60
N ALA A 61 -12.90 -3.33 -20.35
CA ALA A 61 -14.33 -3.24 -20.68
C ALA A 61 -15.01 -2.09 -19.92
N ALA A 62 -14.70 -1.89 -18.64
CA ALA A 62 -15.26 -0.80 -17.84
C ALA A 62 -14.84 0.58 -18.38
N LEU A 63 -13.55 0.75 -18.73
CA LEU A 63 -13.04 1.98 -19.31
C LEU A 63 -13.64 2.26 -20.71
N ASP A 64 -13.75 1.23 -21.57
CA ASP A 64 -14.38 1.33 -22.89
C ASP A 64 -15.89 1.67 -22.80
N ALA A 65 -16.57 1.25 -21.72
CA ALA A 65 -17.94 1.62 -21.41
C ALA A 65 -18.10 3.05 -20.86
N GLY A 66 -16.99 3.76 -20.61
CA GLY A 66 -16.98 5.14 -20.13
C GLY A 66 -16.93 5.28 -18.60
N THR A 67 -16.66 4.22 -17.86
CA THR A 67 -16.41 4.32 -16.41
C THR A 67 -15.14 5.11 -16.17
N GLY A 68 -15.17 6.06 -15.24
CA GLY A 68 -14.01 6.90 -14.93
C GLY A 68 -12.83 6.07 -14.37
N ALA A 69 -11.60 6.39 -14.79
CA ALA A 69 -10.41 5.65 -14.37
C ALA A 69 -10.23 5.62 -12.85
N LEU A 70 -10.56 6.71 -12.13
CA LEU A 70 -10.54 6.75 -10.66
C LEU A 70 -11.54 5.76 -10.05
N VAL A 71 -12.75 5.67 -10.60
CA VAL A 71 -13.77 4.72 -10.09
C VAL A 71 -13.30 3.28 -10.26
N VAL A 72 -12.72 2.95 -11.42
CA VAL A 72 -12.16 1.61 -11.67
C VAL A 72 -11.00 1.32 -10.71
N MET A 73 -10.15 2.32 -10.46
CA MET A 73 -9.02 2.20 -9.53
C MET A 73 -9.51 2.01 -8.09
N ASP A 74 -10.34 2.92 -7.60
CA ASP A 74 -10.72 2.97 -6.17
C ASP A 74 -11.71 1.86 -5.82
N ASP A 75 -12.83 1.76 -6.55
CA ASP A 75 -13.93 0.85 -6.23
C ASP A 75 -13.69 -0.58 -6.71
N GLY A 76 -12.82 -0.77 -7.72
CA GLY A 76 -12.49 -2.09 -8.26
C GLY A 76 -11.17 -2.62 -7.69
N LEU A 77 -10.06 -2.00 -8.10
CA LEU A 77 -8.72 -2.54 -7.84
C LEU A 77 -8.27 -2.33 -6.38
N ILE A 78 -8.33 -1.10 -5.86
CA ILE A 78 -7.88 -0.78 -4.49
C ILE A 78 -8.79 -1.46 -3.46
N ALA A 79 -10.10 -1.44 -3.68
CA ALA A 79 -11.05 -2.14 -2.82
C ALA A 79 -10.77 -3.65 -2.76
N GLY A 80 -10.54 -4.29 -3.92
CA GLY A 80 -10.13 -5.70 -4.00
C GLY A 80 -8.82 -5.98 -3.27
N MET A 81 -7.81 -5.12 -3.48
CA MET A 81 -6.52 -5.27 -2.80
C MET A 81 -6.61 -5.06 -1.28
N GLY A 82 -7.55 -4.25 -0.81
CA GLY A 82 -7.89 -4.11 0.60
C GLY A 82 -8.32 -5.44 1.23
N ILE A 83 -9.18 -6.20 0.56
CA ILE A 83 -9.61 -7.55 1.00
C ILE A 83 -8.44 -8.54 0.97
N VAL A 84 -7.61 -8.51 -0.07
CA VAL A 84 -6.38 -9.33 -0.14
C VAL A 84 -5.49 -9.08 1.09
N GLY A 85 -5.35 -7.82 1.49
CA GLY A 85 -4.60 -7.45 2.68
C GLY A 85 -5.18 -8.02 3.98
N ILE A 86 -6.51 -7.97 4.13
CA ILE A 86 -7.20 -8.57 5.28
C ILE A 86 -6.97 -10.09 5.30
N LYS A 87 -7.23 -10.79 4.17
CA LYS A 87 -7.03 -12.25 4.04
C LYS A 87 -5.59 -12.66 4.36
N PHE A 88 -4.61 -11.86 3.93
CA PHE A 88 -3.20 -12.12 4.22
C PHE A 88 -2.87 -11.94 5.71
N ARG A 89 -3.33 -10.88 6.35
CA ARG A 89 -3.13 -10.61 7.78
C ARG A 89 -3.73 -11.70 8.66
N GLU A 90 -4.93 -12.17 8.30
CA GLU A 90 -5.64 -13.23 9.04
C GLU A 90 -5.15 -14.65 8.67
N ASN A 91 -4.10 -14.79 7.83
CA ASN A 91 -3.49 -16.04 7.40
C ASN A 91 -4.40 -16.97 6.55
N PHE A 92 -5.39 -16.41 5.83
CA PHE A 92 -6.22 -17.16 4.88
C PHE A 92 -5.52 -17.34 3.53
N ILE A 93 -4.64 -16.42 3.18
CA ILE A 93 -3.76 -16.51 2.01
C ILE A 93 -2.32 -16.27 2.43
N PHE A 94 -1.39 -16.73 1.62
CA PHE A 94 0.05 -16.62 1.86
C PHE A 94 0.72 -15.82 0.74
N VAL A 95 2.04 -15.63 0.84
CA VAL A 95 2.81 -14.82 -0.11
C VAL A 95 2.56 -15.19 -1.59
N PRO A 96 2.48 -16.47 -2.01
CA PRO A 96 2.21 -16.80 -3.41
C PRO A 96 0.88 -16.25 -3.94
N GLU A 97 -0.19 -16.32 -3.14
CA GLU A 97 -1.51 -15.80 -3.52
C GLU A 97 -1.48 -14.26 -3.59
N VAL A 98 -0.84 -13.58 -2.62
CA VAL A 98 -0.66 -12.12 -2.66
C VAL A 98 0.12 -11.68 -3.90
N LEU A 99 1.15 -12.44 -4.32
CA LEU A 99 1.88 -12.19 -5.57
C LEU A 99 1.00 -12.31 -6.81
N ALA A 100 0.05 -13.27 -6.82
CA ALA A 100 -0.91 -13.40 -7.92
C ALA A 100 -1.86 -12.21 -7.96
N CYS A 101 -2.42 -11.80 -6.82
CA CYS A 101 -3.28 -10.61 -6.70
C CYS A 101 -2.55 -9.32 -7.11
N ALA A 102 -1.29 -9.14 -6.72
CA ALA A 102 -0.48 -8.00 -7.12
C ALA A 102 -0.18 -7.97 -8.64
N ARG A 103 -0.02 -9.14 -9.27
CA ARG A 103 0.07 -9.24 -10.73
C ARG A 103 -1.25 -8.80 -11.38
N ALA A 104 -2.39 -9.21 -10.82
CA ALA A 104 -3.71 -8.80 -11.26
C ALA A 104 -3.91 -7.29 -11.11
N MET A 105 -3.52 -6.71 -9.97
CA MET A 105 -3.51 -5.25 -9.76
C MET A 105 -2.70 -4.53 -10.83
N LYS A 106 -1.48 -5.01 -11.11
CA LYS A 106 -0.60 -4.41 -12.14
C LYS A 106 -1.24 -4.47 -13.53
N ALA A 107 -1.96 -5.53 -13.86
CA ALA A 107 -2.66 -5.66 -15.15
C ALA A 107 -3.76 -4.58 -15.31
N GLY A 108 -4.57 -4.36 -14.28
CA GLY A 108 -5.57 -3.29 -14.28
C GLY A 108 -4.96 -1.89 -14.32
N MET A 109 -3.95 -1.64 -13.47
CA MET A 109 -3.28 -0.33 -13.39
C MET A 109 -2.60 0.08 -14.70
N ALA A 110 -2.18 -0.87 -15.55
CA ALA A 110 -1.55 -0.58 -16.83
C ALA A 110 -2.43 0.26 -17.78
N TYR A 111 -3.75 0.19 -17.66
CA TYR A 111 -4.69 1.04 -18.39
C TYR A 111 -4.96 2.38 -17.69
N ILE A 112 -4.94 2.38 -16.37
CA ILE A 112 -5.35 3.50 -15.53
C ILE A 112 -4.25 4.55 -15.41
N GLU A 113 -3.01 4.13 -15.15
CA GLU A 113 -1.86 5.02 -14.93
C GLU A 113 -1.65 6.04 -16.07
N PRO A 114 -1.70 5.65 -17.36
CA PRO A 114 -1.58 6.62 -18.46
C PRO A 114 -2.72 7.64 -18.50
N ILE A 115 -3.95 7.25 -18.13
CA ILE A 115 -5.12 8.13 -18.12
C ILE A 115 -5.00 9.15 -16.99
N LEU A 116 -4.60 8.70 -15.79
CA LEU A 116 -4.42 9.58 -14.63
C LEU A 116 -3.28 10.56 -14.86
N SER A 117 -2.14 10.08 -15.36
CA SER A 117 -0.99 10.93 -15.71
C SER A 117 -1.34 12.01 -16.73
N ALA A 118 -2.16 11.67 -17.73
CA ALA A 118 -2.63 12.62 -18.73
C ALA A 118 -3.65 13.64 -18.18
N SER A 119 -4.39 13.28 -17.14
CA SER A 119 -5.41 14.14 -16.51
C SER A 119 -4.87 15.04 -15.40
N GLY A 120 -3.59 14.91 -15.02
CA GLY A 120 -2.97 15.67 -13.94
C GLY A 120 -3.51 15.32 -12.54
N ILE A 121 -4.09 14.12 -12.39
CA ILE A 121 -4.56 13.63 -11.10
C ILE A 121 -3.36 13.12 -10.31
N GLU A 122 -3.16 13.68 -9.13
CA GLU A 122 -2.09 13.31 -8.21
C GLU A 122 -2.39 11.96 -7.53
N PRO A 123 -1.37 11.09 -7.31
CA PRO A 123 -1.52 9.88 -6.50
C PRO A 123 -1.86 10.24 -5.04
N ILE A 124 -2.28 9.25 -4.24
CA ILE A 124 -2.55 9.45 -2.81
C ILE A 124 -1.35 10.08 -2.11
N GLY A 125 -0.15 9.59 -2.41
CA GLY A 125 1.12 10.09 -1.93
C GLY A 125 2.28 9.30 -2.54
N THR A 126 3.50 9.79 -2.33
CA THR A 126 4.74 9.14 -2.76
C THR A 126 5.48 8.60 -1.55
N VAL A 127 6.00 7.38 -1.65
CA VAL A 127 6.76 6.69 -0.61
C VAL A 127 8.10 6.23 -1.18
N ILE A 128 9.19 6.55 -0.50
CA ILE A 128 10.49 5.91 -0.73
C ILE A 128 10.59 4.67 0.16
N MET A 129 11.01 3.54 -0.41
CA MET A 129 11.20 2.29 0.34
C MET A 129 12.59 1.71 0.09
N GLY A 130 13.28 1.31 1.16
CA GLY A 130 14.60 0.68 1.04
C GLY A 130 14.92 -0.22 2.23
N THR A 131 15.83 -1.16 2.02
CA THR A 131 16.45 -1.93 3.11
C THR A 131 17.76 -1.24 3.48
N VAL A 132 17.94 -0.96 4.76
CA VAL A 132 19.08 -0.19 5.27
C VAL A 132 20.44 -0.82 4.95
N LYS A 133 21.47 -0.01 5.00
CA LYS A 133 22.86 -0.39 4.71
C LYS A 133 23.30 -1.62 5.49
N GLY A 134 23.95 -2.54 4.76
CA GLY A 134 24.47 -3.81 5.32
C GLY A 134 23.41 -4.91 5.41
N ASP A 135 22.16 -4.64 5.05
CA ASP A 135 21.09 -5.64 5.04
C ASP A 135 20.65 -5.96 3.60
N LEU A 136 20.55 -7.24 3.28
CA LEU A 136 20.22 -7.74 1.94
C LEU A 136 18.84 -8.40 1.88
N HIS A 137 18.07 -8.33 2.96
CA HIS A 137 16.75 -8.95 3.04
C HIS A 137 15.69 -8.01 2.45
N ASP A 138 14.90 -8.51 1.52
CA ASP A 138 13.93 -7.72 0.77
C ASP A 138 12.49 -8.27 0.74
N ILE A 139 12.25 -9.51 1.18
CA ILE A 139 10.94 -10.16 1.07
C ILE A 139 9.85 -9.33 1.75
N GLY A 140 10.06 -8.96 3.02
CA GLY A 140 9.09 -8.17 3.78
C GLY A 140 8.89 -6.78 3.18
N LYS A 141 9.99 -6.11 2.79
CA LYS A 141 9.96 -4.80 2.11
C LYS A 141 9.18 -4.87 0.80
N ASN A 142 9.45 -5.86 -0.03
CA ASN A 142 8.77 -6.01 -1.32
C ASN A 142 7.27 -6.28 -1.15
N LEU A 143 6.87 -6.97 -0.08
CA LEU A 143 5.48 -7.16 0.26
C LEU A 143 4.82 -5.83 0.68
N CYS A 144 5.48 -5.02 1.52
CA CYS A 144 5.01 -3.67 1.87
C CYS A 144 4.85 -2.79 0.63
N ILE A 145 5.85 -2.77 -0.27
CA ILE A 145 5.80 -2.02 -1.54
C ILE A 145 4.58 -2.43 -2.37
N MET A 146 4.33 -3.72 -2.47
CA MET A 146 3.22 -4.27 -3.23
C MET A 146 1.87 -3.83 -2.66
N MET A 147 1.74 -3.88 -1.34
CA MET A 147 0.52 -3.47 -0.64
C MET A 147 0.32 -1.95 -0.69
N LEU A 148 1.38 -1.15 -0.56
CA LEU A 148 1.32 0.31 -0.71
C LEU A 148 0.90 0.70 -2.14
N ARG A 149 1.46 0.07 -3.17
CA ARG A 149 1.03 0.28 -4.57
C ARG A 149 -0.43 -0.13 -4.76
N GLY A 150 -0.83 -1.28 -4.18
CA GLY A 150 -2.21 -1.73 -4.15
C GLY A 150 -3.17 -0.78 -3.43
N ALA A 151 -2.68 0.01 -2.51
CA ALA A 151 -3.43 1.03 -1.79
C ALA A 151 -3.43 2.41 -2.50
N GLY A 152 -2.82 2.54 -3.69
CA GLY A 152 -2.82 3.77 -4.49
C GLY A 152 -1.63 4.71 -4.28
N PHE A 153 -0.58 4.27 -3.57
CA PHE A 153 0.66 5.04 -3.45
C PHE A 153 1.58 4.84 -4.66
N VAL A 154 2.32 5.89 -5.03
CA VAL A 154 3.54 5.75 -5.84
C VAL A 154 4.68 5.33 -4.92
N VAL A 155 5.36 4.23 -5.25
CA VAL A 155 6.44 3.72 -4.41
C VAL A 155 7.71 3.57 -5.23
N HIS A 156 8.76 4.29 -4.81
CA HIS A 156 10.12 4.16 -5.32
C HIS A 156 10.91 3.20 -4.43
N ASP A 157 11.35 2.11 -5.03
CA ASP A 157 12.09 1.04 -4.35
C ASP A 157 13.60 1.24 -4.60
N LEU A 158 14.35 1.55 -3.55
CA LEU A 158 15.80 1.70 -3.59
C LEU A 158 16.55 0.37 -3.49
N GLY A 159 15.82 -0.74 -3.31
CA GLY A 159 16.43 -2.06 -3.19
C GLY A 159 16.93 -2.36 -1.79
N VAL A 160 18.13 -2.91 -1.72
CA VAL A 160 18.79 -3.37 -0.48
C VAL A 160 20.14 -2.70 -0.31
N ASP A 161 20.69 -2.74 0.91
CA ASP A 161 22.01 -2.13 1.23
C ASP A 161 22.04 -0.62 0.93
N THR A 162 20.91 0.06 1.16
CA THR A 162 20.72 1.48 0.85
C THR A 162 21.38 2.35 1.92
N SER A 163 22.23 3.26 1.51
CA SER A 163 22.91 4.22 2.39
C SER A 163 22.01 5.39 2.79
N GLU A 164 22.41 6.10 3.82
CA GLU A 164 21.75 7.31 4.32
C GLU A 164 21.61 8.36 3.21
N ASP A 165 22.69 8.60 2.44
CA ASP A 165 22.71 9.55 1.31
C ASP A 165 21.71 9.16 0.21
N GLU A 166 21.65 7.86 -0.16
CA GLU A 166 20.70 7.38 -1.17
C GLU A 166 19.24 7.55 -0.74
N PHE A 167 18.92 7.41 0.54
CA PHE A 167 17.60 7.71 1.07
C PHE A 167 17.27 9.20 0.97
N MET A 168 18.18 10.07 1.37
CA MET A 168 17.99 11.52 1.30
C MET A 168 17.83 12.01 -0.15
N ASP A 169 18.76 11.59 -1.03
CA ASP A 169 18.72 11.94 -2.46
C ASP A 169 17.37 11.55 -3.10
N ALA A 170 16.86 10.34 -2.78
CA ALA A 170 15.59 9.86 -3.32
C ALA A 170 14.38 10.63 -2.77
N VAL A 171 14.39 10.99 -1.49
CA VAL A 171 13.32 11.81 -0.87
C VAL A 171 13.28 13.18 -1.55
N GLU A 172 14.43 13.84 -1.75
CA GLU A 172 14.50 15.14 -2.40
C GLU A 172 14.15 15.05 -3.90
N GLU A 173 14.69 14.06 -4.65
CA GLU A 173 14.45 13.89 -6.08
C GLU A 173 12.96 13.71 -6.39
N HIS A 174 12.26 12.94 -5.57
CA HIS A 174 10.86 12.60 -5.79
C HIS A 174 9.88 13.46 -4.98
N GLY A 175 10.37 14.36 -4.13
CA GLY A 175 9.53 15.16 -3.22
C GLY A 175 8.64 14.26 -2.35
N ALA A 176 9.19 13.13 -1.88
CA ALA A 176 8.39 12.11 -1.21
C ALA A 176 8.14 12.48 0.26
N PRO A 177 6.87 12.61 0.69
CA PRO A 177 6.53 12.92 2.08
C PRO A 177 6.74 11.72 3.02
N LEU A 178 6.91 10.51 2.49
CA LEU A 178 7.02 9.29 3.28
C LEU A 178 8.28 8.50 2.91
N LEU A 179 8.99 8.05 3.94
CA LEU A 179 10.13 7.13 3.84
C LEU A 179 9.86 5.88 4.67
N GLY A 180 10.03 4.69 4.07
CA GLY A 180 9.96 3.41 4.76
C GLY A 180 11.30 2.68 4.75
N MET A 181 11.80 2.31 5.91
CA MET A 181 13.03 1.57 6.08
C MET A 181 12.78 0.16 6.62
N SER A 182 13.50 -0.83 6.06
CA SER A 182 13.45 -2.24 6.48
C SER A 182 14.80 -2.71 6.99
N ALA A 183 14.80 -3.53 8.05
CA ALA A 183 15.94 -4.31 8.52
C ALA A 183 15.51 -5.66 9.07
N LEU A 184 16.27 -6.71 8.79
CA LEU A 184 16.00 -8.06 9.32
C LEU A 184 17.03 -8.51 10.37
N LEU A 185 18.21 -7.89 10.42
CA LEU A 185 19.25 -8.26 11.35
C LEU A 185 19.35 -7.23 12.49
N THR A 186 19.50 -7.71 13.72
CA THR A 186 19.73 -6.81 14.89
C THR A 186 21.01 -5.99 14.74
N THR A 187 21.97 -6.47 13.93
CA THR A 187 23.23 -5.77 13.63
C THR A 187 23.05 -4.64 12.60
N THR A 188 22.00 -4.64 11.79
CA THR A 188 21.70 -3.62 10.79
C THR A 188 20.65 -2.61 11.25
N MET A 189 19.81 -2.95 12.25
CA MET A 189 18.83 -2.03 12.84
C MET A 189 19.40 -0.66 13.24
N PRO A 190 20.62 -0.54 13.81
CA PRO A 190 21.18 0.78 14.16
C PRO A 190 21.35 1.73 12.96
N ASN A 191 21.40 1.20 11.73
CA ASN A 191 21.50 2.05 10.54
C ASN A 191 20.19 2.80 10.23
N MET A 192 19.03 2.33 10.73
CA MET A 192 17.80 3.13 10.71
C MET A 192 17.97 4.43 11.50
N GLY A 193 18.50 4.35 12.73
CA GLY A 193 18.77 5.54 13.54
C GLY A 193 19.78 6.49 12.89
N LYS A 194 20.85 5.96 12.26
CA LYS A 194 21.82 6.78 11.53
C LYS A 194 21.20 7.50 10.33
N THR A 195 20.29 6.83 9.62
CA THR A 195 19.55 7.47 8.54
C THR A 195 18.69 8.61 9.06
N ILE A 196 17.97 8.41 10.17
CA ILE A 196 17.19 9.47 10.81
C ILE A 196 18.08 10.63 11.26
N GLU A 197 19.25 10.36 11.88
CA GLU A 197 20.24 11.37 12.27
C GLU A 197 20.72 12.16 11.03
N ALA A 198 20.98 11.48 9.90
CA ALA A 198 21.40 12.15 8.68
C ALA A 198 20.31 13.12 8.14
N PHE A 199 19.03 12.74 8.20
CA PHE A 199 17.92 13.64 7.87
C PHE A 199 17.84 14.85 8.81
N ILE A 200 18.13 14.68 10.10
CA ILE A 200 18.19 15.78 11.09
C ILE A 200 19.36 16.72 10.76
N ASP A 201 20.54 16.16 10.51
CA ASP A 201 21.77 16.94 10.22
C ASP A 201 21.65 17.72 8.89
N ALA A 202 20.84 17.23 7.97
CA ALA A 202 20.55 17.88 6.68
C ALA A 202 19.36 18.87 6.72
N ASP A 203 18.73 19.09 7.88
CA ASP A 203 17.49 19.90 8.03
C ASP A 203 16.29 19.37 7.19
N LEU A 204 16.26 18.08 6.84
CA LEU A 204 15.20 17.43 6.04
C LEU A 204 14.16 16.67 6.90
N ARG A 205 14.40 16.53 8.22
CA ARG A 205 13.59 15.66 9.08
C ARG A 205 12.13 16.07 9.20
N GLU A 206 11.84 17.36 9.16
CA GLU A 206 10.48 17.90 9.29
C GLU A 206 9.66 17.77 7.99
N ASP A 207 10.34 17.56 6.86
CA ASP A 207 9.71 17.47 5.54
C ASP A 207 9.27 16.04 5.19
N VAL A 208 9.67 15.04 6.00
CA VAL A 208 9.42 13.62 5.73
C VAL A 208 8.99 12.87 6.98
N LYS A 209 7.95 12.04 6.86
CA LYS A 209 7.56 11.08 7.90
C LYS A 209 8.25 9.74 7.64
N ILE A 210 8.93 9.21 8.65
CA ILE A 210 9.79 8.03 8.56
C ILE A 210 9.13 6.84 9.26
N MET A 211 8.84 5.80 8.47
CA MET A 211 8.30 4.52 8.93
C MET A 211 9.41 3.47 8.99
N VAL A 212 9.39 2.62 9.98
CA VAL A 212 10.34 1.52 10.11
C VAL A 212 9.62 0.18 10.28
N GLY A 213 10.27 -0.91 9.83
CA GLY A 213 9.73 -2.25 9.96
C GLY A 213 10.79 -3.32 9.76
N GLY A 214 10.37 -4.57 10.00
CA GLY A 214 11.21 -5.75 9.91
C GLY A 214 11.06 -6.64 11.15
N ALA A 215 11.35 -7.94 11.01
CA ALA A 215 11.04 -8.92 12.06
C ALA A 215 11.65 -8.62 13.46
N PRO A 216 12.87 -8.08 13.60
CA PRO A 216 13.44 -7.73 14.91
C PRO A 216 13.05 -6.32 15.38
N VAL A 217 12.42 -5.49 14.53
CA VAL A 217 12.03 -4.10 14.87
C VAL A 217 10.80 -4.13 15.75
N THR A 218 10.76 -3.26 16.74
CA THR A 218 9.63 -3.10 17.67
C THR A 218 9.18 -1.64 17.72
N GLN A 219 7.99 -1.37 18.26
CA GLN A 219 7.52 -0.01 18.49
C GLN A 219 8.48 0.76 19.40
N GLU A 220 8.94 0.15 20.50
CA GLU A 220 9.90 0.77 21.45
C GLU A 220 11.19 1.20 20.73
N PHE A 221 11.73 0.33 19.85
CA PHE A 221 12.92 0.67 19.08
C PHE A 221 12.67 1.80 18.07
N ALA A 222 11.50 1.84 17.44
CA ALA A 222 11.09 2.92 16.54
C ALA A 222 11.00 4.26 17.28
N ASP A 223 10.37 4.27 18.45
CA ASP A 223 10.23 5.46 19.30
C ASP A 223 11.59 5.97 19.77
N ASP A 224 12.47 5.07 20.23
CA ASP A 224 13.81 5.40 20.73
C ASP A 224 14.71 6.04 19.66
N MET A 225 14.58 5.65 18.40
CA MET A 225 15.36 6.22 17.30
C MET A 225 14.71 7.46 16.66
N GLY A 226 13.50 7.83 17.06
CA GLY A 226 12.79 9.01 16.53
C GLY A 226 12.12 8.78 15.17
N ALA A 227 11.71 7.53 14.85
CA ALA A 227 10.85 7.25 13.72
C ALA A 227 9.42 7.72 14.01
N ASP A 228 8.66 8.08 12.96
CA ASP A 228 7.27 8.51 13.11
C ASP A 228 6.31 7.33 13.29
N GLY A 229 6.74 6.11 12.96
CA GLY A 229 5.92 4.94 13.21
C GLY A 229 6.56 3.60 12.85
N TYR A 230 5.94 2.54 13.36
CA TYR A 230 6.35 1.15 13.18
C TYR A 230 5.27 0.33 12.48
N GLY A 231 5.63 -0.28 11.35
CA GLY A 231 4.81 -1.24 10.63
C GLY A 231 5.18 -2.68 10.99
N LYS A 232 4.38 -3.34 11.84
CA LYS A 232 4.62 -4.73 12.25
C LYS A 232 4.48 -5.75 11.10
N ASP A 233 3.69 -5.41 10.09
CA ASP A 233 3.41 -6.20 8.89
C ASP A 233 3.05 -5.28 7.72
N ALA A 234 2.84 -5.85 6.54
CA ALA A 234 2.58 -5.09 5.32
C ALA A 234 1.25 -4.30 5.36
N MET A 235 0.22 -4.81 6.05
CA MET A 235 -1.03 -4.09 6.20
C MET A 235 -0.91 -2.95 7.20
N ALA A 236 -0.19 -3.16 8.30
CA ALA A 236 0.11 -2.10 9.26
C ALA A 236 0.95 -0.99 8.61
N CYS A 237 1.87 -1.35 7.69
CA CYS A 237 2.64 -0.39 6.90
C CYS A 237 1.71 0.50 6.04
N VAL A 238 0.71 -0.08 5.37
CA VAL A 238 -0.26 0.70 4.56
C VAL A 238 -1.11 1.62 5.42
N SER A 239 -1.63 1.13 6.56
CA SER A 239 -2.42 1.95 7.48
C SER A 239 -1.60 3.12 8.00
N LEU A 240 -0.39 2.83 8.48
CA LEU A 240 0.54 3.83 8.99
C LEU A 240 0.88 4.90 7.93
N ALA A 241 1.15 4.49 6.69
CA ALA A 241 1.43 5.43 5.60
C ALA A 241 0.26 6.39 5.34
N LYS A 242 -0.98 5.90 5.40
CA LYS A 242 -2.18 6.74 5.25
C LYS A 242 -2.34 7.72 6.41
N ASP A 243 -2.20 7.23 7.63
CA ASP A 243 -2.36 8.04 8.84
C ASP A 243 -1.32 9.17 8.89
N LEU A 244 -0.04 8.87 8.65
CA LEU A 244 1.04 9.86 8.61
C LEU A 244 0.86 10.90 7.50
N LEU A 245 0.38 10.48 6.33
CA LEU A 245 0.10 11.42 5.23
C LEU A 245 -1.06 12.35 5.55
N GLU A 246 -2.09 11.87 6.25
CA GLU A 246 -3.21 12.69 6.72
C GLU A 246 -2.75 13.70 7.78
N GLU A 247 -1.88 13.29 8.71
CA GLU A 247 -1.26 14.18 9.70
C GLU A 247 -0.49 15.33 9.03
N MET A 248 0.38 15.03 8.06
CA MET A 248 1.14 16.06 7.31
C MET A 248 0.21 17.04 6.58
N LYS A 249 -0.86 16.55 5.96
CA LYS A 249 -1.85 17.39 5.28
C LYS A 249 -2.59 18.30 6.27
N ALA A 250 -2.92 17.81 7.45
CA ALA A 250 -3.56 18.58 8.51
C ALA A 250 -2.62 19.67 9.05
N GLU A 251 -1.35 19.36 9.30
CA GLU A 251 -0.33 20.31 9.74
C GLU A 251 -0.08 21.42 8.71
N SER A 252 -0.02 21.07 7.43
CA SER A 252 0.14 22.05 6.34
C SER A 252 -1.05 23.01 6.22
N ASN A 253 -2.28 22.55 6.47
CA ASN A 253 -3.49 23.38 6.44
C ASN A 253 -3.64 24.30 7.65
N LEU A 254 -2.96 24.04 8.76
CA LEU A 254 -2.96 24.87 9.97
C LEU A 254 -1.96 26.04 9.87
N ASN A 255 -1.00 25.95 8.95
CA ASN A 255 0.06 26.96 8.75
C ASN A 255 -0.25 27.97 7.63
N VAL A 256 -1.45 27.93 7.03
CA VAL A 256 -1.95 28.88 6.02
C VAL A 256 -3.08 29.73 6.60
#